data_79c88c999b28d2b066c69802fb125f8c
#
_entry.id   79c88c999b28d2b066c69802fb125f8c
#
_cell.length_a   1.000
_cell.length_b   1.000
_cell.length_c   1.000
_cell.angle_alpha   90.00
_cell.angle_beta   90.00
_cell.angle_gamma   90.00
#
_symmetry.space_group_name_H-M   'P 1'
#
loop_
_entity.id
_entity.type
_entity.pdbx_description
1 polymer ?
#
loop_
_entity_poly.entity_id
_entity_poly.type
_entity_poly.pdbx_seq_one_letter_code
_entity_poly.pdbx_strand_id
1 'polypeptide(L)'
;MPISESFKVRLKXLVDDSEIKRVEIAAKSGVDNHTLSNAFVYGIIPSSGSLVKLADFFNVSINYLLGRSDENGFIKSERNESFYDRFEKLCLDKGVSHYRVSMACGFDKSNISRWFYKKYLPEPDMLDAICEFFGVYVDYLLGRTDYRN
;
A
#
# COMPACT_ATOMS: atom_id res chain seq x y z
N MET A 1 11.16 6.57 11.32
CA MET A 1 9.96 6.50 10.52
C MET A 1 10.15 7.25 9.21
N PRO A 2 9.79 6.64 8.08
CA PRO A 2 10.02 7.32 6.80
C PRO A 2 9.11 8.54 6.66
N ILE A 3 9.69 9.61 6.14
CA ILE A 3 9.01 10.87 5.91
C ILE A 3 9.08 11.17 4.43
N SER A 4 7.95 11.58 3.84
CA SER A 4 7.88 11.88 2.42
C SER A 4 7.17 13.21 2.20
N GLU A 5 7.88 14.15 1.59
CA GLU A 5 7.29 15.44 1.26
C GLU A 5 6.23 15.30 0.17
N SER A 6 6.45 14.44 -0.80
CA SER A 6 5.46 14.25 -1.87
C SER A 6 4.16 13.67 -1.32
N PHE A 7 4.28 12.74 -0.38
CA PHE A 7 3.10 12.18 0.28
C PHE A 7 2.37 13.27 1.06
N LYS A 8 3.11 14.06 1.83
CA LYS A 8 2.52 15.12 2.63
C LYS A 8 1.73 16.11 1.76
N VAL A 9 2.33 16.54 0.65
CA VAL A 9 1.69 17.49 -0.25
C VAL A 9 0.44 16.87 -0.89
N ARG A 10 0.54 15.62 -1.33
CA ARG A 10 -0.60 14.95 -1.96
C ARG A 10 -1.74 14.75 -0.96
N LEU A 11 -1.42 14.33 0.24
CA LEU A 11 -2.44 14.09 1.25
C LEU A 11 -3.18 15.38 1.59
N LYS A 12 -2.45 16.48 1.68
CA LYS A 12 -3.09 17.76 1.92
C LYS A 12 -4.11 18.10 0.83
N UNK A 13 -3.77 17.75 -0.18
CA UNK A 13 -4.52 17.97 -1.23
C UNK A 13 -5.66 17.26 -1.21
N LEU A 14 -5.62 16.13 -1.07
CA LEU A 14 -6.76 15.23 -1.00
C LEU A 14 -7.70 15.61 0.13
N VAL A 15 -7.15 15.90 1.29
CA VAL A 15 -7.98 16.30 2.43
C VAL A 15 -8.70 17.61 2.15
N ASP A 16 -7.99 18.59 1.63
CA ASP A 16 -8.59 19.91 1.35
C ASP A 16 -9.70 19.79 0.31
N ASP A 17 -9.44 19.01 -0.76
CA ASP A 17 -10.44 18.86 -1.82
C ASP A 17 -11.68 18.12 -1.34
N SER A 18 -11.53 17.25 -0.36
CA SER A 18 -12.66 16.48 0.16
C SER A 18 -13.65 17.36 0.92
N GLU A 19 -13.18 18.48 1.48
CA GLU A 19 -13.96 19.36 2.33
C GLU A 19 -14.52 18.63 3.57
N ILE A 20 -13.81 17.59 3.99
CA ILE A 20 -14.14 16.79 5.17
C ILE A 20 -13.05 17.02 6.20
N LYS A 21 -13.43 17.19 7.45
CA LYS A 21 -12.44 17.39 8.53
C LYS A 21 -11.62 16.13 8.74
N ARG A 22 -10.35 16.32 9.14
CA ARG A 22 -9.45 15.18 9.32
C ARG A 22 -9.99 14.16 10.33
N VAL A 23 -10.59 14.62 11.41
CA VAL A 23 -11.13 13.70 12.42
C VAL A 23 -12.23 12.83 11.84
N GLU A 24 -13.01 13.40 10.92
CA GLU A 24 -14.07 12.65 10.26
C GLU A 24 -13.49 11.68 9.22
N ILE A 25 -12.45 12.10 8.52
CA ILE A 25 -11.76 11.21 7.58
C ILE A 25 -11.19 10.00 8.33
N ALA A 26 -10.57 10.25 9.48
CA ALA A 26 -10.03 9.17 10.30
C ALA A 26 -11.14 8.19 10.68
N ALA A 27 -12.26 8.71 11.15
CA ALA A 27 -13.37 7.85 11.57
C ALA A 27 -13.92 7.03 10.40
N LYS A 28 -14.11 7.67 9.24
CA LYS A 28 -14.71 6.99 8.10
C LYS A 28 -13.76 6.02 7.41
N SER A 29 -12.48 6.37 7.36
CA SER A 29 -11.48 5.51 6.71
C SER A 29 -11.07 4.34 7.59
N GLY A 30 -11.19 4.49 8.89
CA GLY A 30 -10.71 3.50 9.84
C GLY A 30 -9.26 3.68 10.22
N VAL A 31 -8.66 4.79 9.82
CA VAL A 31 -7.28 5.09 10.19
C VAL A 31 -7.28 5.86 11.50
N ASP A 32 -6.39 5.46 12.40
CA ASP A 32 -6.24 6.13 13.69
C ASP A 32 -6.00 7.62 13.49
N ASN A 33 -6.68 8.46 14.29
CA ASN A 33 -6.58 9.90 14.16
C ASN A 33 -5.14 10.41 14.35
N HIS A 34 -4.42 9.80 15.27
CA HIS A 34 -3.03 10.17 15.52
C HIS A 34 -2.15 9.86 14.30
N THR A 35 -2.37 8.70 13.69
CA THR A 35 -1.65 8.29 12.49
C THR A 35 -1.93 9.26 11.33
N LEU A 36 -3.19 9.61 11.14
CA LEU A 36 -3.55 10.54 10.06
C LEU A 36 -2.95 11.92 10.32
N SER A 37 -2.97 12.39 11.57
CA SER A 37 -2.38 13.68 11.90
C SER A 37 -0.88 13.70 11.62
N ASN A 38 -0.17 12.64 11.98
CA ASN A 38 1.26 12.56 11.73
C ASN A 38 1.56 12.55 10.23
N ALA A 39 0.73 11.88 9.44
CA ALA A 39 0.90 11.88 7.99
C ALA A 39 0.64 13.27 7.43
N PHE A 40 -0.42 13.92 7.89
CA PHE A 40 -0.83 15.21 7.37
C PHE A 40 0.17 16.31 7.73
N VAL A 41 0.61 16.34 8.98
CA VAL A 41 1.46 17.42 9.47
C VAL A 41 2.92 17.22 9.10
N TYR A 42 3.41 16.00 9.23
CA TYR A 42 4.84 15.72 9.07
C TYR A 42 5.19 14.90 7.83
N GLY A 43 4.20 14.32 7.14
CA GLY A 43 4.49 13.47 6.01
C GLY A 43 5.01 12.11 6.40
N ILE A 44 4.72 11.66 7.62
CA ILE A 44 5.14 10.34 8.07
C ILE A 44 4.31 9.28 7.35
N ILE A 45 5.00 8.37 6.66
CA ILE A 45 4.32 7.31 5.92
C ILE A 45 3.82 6.27 6.92
N PRO A 46 2.51 6.02 6.93
CA PRO A 46 1.96 5.07 7.90
C PRO A 46 2.17 3.62 7.45
N SER A 47 1.66 2.68 8.24
CA SER A 47 1.73 1.27 7.90
C SER A 47 1.01 1.00 6.58
N SER A 48 1.34 -0.14 5.96
CA SER A 48 0.69 -0.51 4.71
C SER A 48 -0.82 -0.63 4.87
N GLY A 49 -1.27 -1.17 5.99
CA GLY A 49 -2.71 -1.26 6.25
C GLY A 49 -3.38 0.10 6.27
N SER A 50 -2.76 1.07 6.92
CA SER A 50 -3.30 2.43 6.96
C SER A 50 -3.28 3.08 5.58
N LEU A 51 -2.21 2.84 4.81
CA LEU A 51 -2.15 3.36 3.44
C LEU A 51 -3.30 2.82 2.60
N VAL A 52 -3.59 1.52 2.72
CA VAL A 52 -4.70 0.92 1.99
C VAL A 52 -6.02 1.59 2.40
N LYS A 53 -6.23 1.79 3.70
CA LYS A 53 -7.47 2.41 4.17
C LYS A 53 -7.64 3.83 3.64
N LEU A 54 -6.56 4.61 3.63
CA LEU A 54 -6.62 5.97 3.10
C LEU A 54 -6.86 5.96 1.59
N ALA A 55 -6.13 5.10 0.88
CA ALA A 55 -6.31 5.01 -0.58
C ALA A 55 -7.72 4.57 -0.93
N ASP A 56 -8.28 3.65 -0.17
CA ASP A 56 -9.67 3.22 -0.40
C ASP A 56 -10.65 4.35 -0.12
N PHE A 57 -10.41 5.11 0.95
CA PHE A 57 -11.29 6.22 1.29
C PHE A 57 -11.33 7.26 0.16
N PHE A 58 -10.16 7.62 -0.39
CA PHE A 58 -10.08 8.60 -1.46
C PHE A 58 -10.27 8.00 -2.83
N ASN A 59 -10.35 6.69 -2.93
CA ASN A 59 -10.51 5.96 -4.20
C ASN A 59 -9.39 6.29 -5.18
N VAL A 60 -8.17 6.16 -4.70
CA VAL A 60 -6.97 6.43 -5.51
C VAL A 60 -5.99 5.28 -5.36
N SER A 61 -5.00 5.24 -6.25
CA SER A 61 -3.94 4.25 -6.13
C SER A 61 -2.99 4.61 -5.00
N ILE A 62 -2.24 3.63 -4.54
CA ILE A 62 -1.21 3.86 -3.52
C ILE A 62 -0.14 4.81 -4.05
N ASN A 63 0.26 4.63 -5.32
CA ASN A 63 1.28 5.52 -5.90
C ASN A 63 0.78 6.95 -5.99
N TYR A 64 -0.49 7.13 -6.33
CA TYR A 64 -1.05 8.48 -6.37
C TYR A 64 -1.09 9.07 -4.96
N LEU A 65 -1.56 8.28 -3.99
CA LEU A 65 -1.61 8.74 -2.60
C LEU A 65 -0.24 9.17 -2.09
N LEU A 66 0.80 8.42 -2.45
CA LEU A 66 2.15 8.72 -2.00
C LEU A 66 2.83 9.83 -2.80
N GLY A 67 2.13 10.39 -3.78
CA GLY A 67 2.68 11.46 -4.58
C GLY A 67 3.73 11.00 -5.60
N ARG A 68 3.76 9.70 -5.89
CA ARG A 68 4.71 9.13 -6.83
C ARG A 68 4.20 9.11 -8.26
N SER A 69 2.92 9.40 -8.44
CA SER A 69 2.27 9.39 -9.74
C SER A 69 1.23 10.49 -9.76
N ASP A 70 1.03 11.11 -10.92
CA ASP A 70 -0.04 12.09 -11.10
C ASP A 70 -1.28 11.46 -11.74
N GLU A 71 -1.24 10.15 -11.98
CA GLU A 71 -2.34 9.44 -12.59
C GLU A 71 -3.40 9.15 -11.53
N ASN A 72 -4.54 9.85 -11.61
CA ASN A 72 -5.58 9.68 -10.60
C ASN A 72 -6.76 8.83 -11.05
N GLY A 73 -6.68 8.24 -12.24
CA GLY A 73 -7.71 7.31 -12.71
C GLY A 73 -7.46 5.94 -12.13
N PHE A 74 -8.19 5.58 -11.10
CA PHE A 74 -8.00 4.32 -10.41
C PHE A 74 -9.18 3.39 -10.70
N ILE A 75 -8.89 2.17 -11.15
CA ILE A 75 -9.91 1.17 -11.45
C ILE A 75 -9.83 0.08 -10.41
N LYS A 76 -10.85 0.03 -9.58
CA LYS A 76 -10.91 -0.90 -8.46
C LYS A 76 -11.09 -2.34 -8.97
N SER A 77 -10.49 -3.28 -8.26
CA SER A 77 -10.64 -4.70 -8.60
C SER A 77 -12.07 -5.16 -8.36
N GLU A 78 -12.55 -6.04 -9.23
CA GLU A 78 -13.83 -6.70 -9.02
C GLU A 78 -13.65 -8.11 -8.47
N ARG A 79 -12.41 -8.51 -8.22
CA ARG A 79 -12.11 -9.80 -7.61
C ARG A 79 -11.92 -9.61 -6.11
N ASN A 80 -12.10 -10.68 -5.38
CA ASN A 80 -11.93 -10.62 -3.92
C ASN A 80 -10.67 -11.37 -3.53
N GLU A 81 -9.54 -10.90 -4.04
CA GLU A 81 -8.25 -11.52 -3.78
C GLU A 81 -7.44 -10.67 -2.80
N SER A 82 -6.75 -11.36 -1.90
CA SER A 82 -5.92 -10.71 -0.90
C SER A 82 -4.49 -10.57 -1.39
N PHE A 83 -3.69 -9.84 -0.60
CA PHE A 83 -2.24 -9.80 -0.82
C PHE A 83 -1.66 -11.22 -0.88
N TYR A 84 -2.12 -12.08 0.04
CA TYR A 84 -1.57 -13.44 0.14
C TYR A 84 -1.90 -14.25 -1.11
N ASP A 85 -3.10 -14.11 -1.62
CA ASP A 85 -3.51 -14.76 -2.87
C ASP A 85 -2.63 -14.28 -4.03
N ARG A 86 -2.46 -12.96 -4.16
CA ARG A 86 -1.70 -12.38 -5.25
C ARG A 86 -0.21 -12.73 -5.17
N PHE A 87 0.34 -12.70 -3.96
CA PHE A 87 1.74 -13.06 -3.75
C PHE A 87 2.01 -14.50 -4.17
N GLU A 88 1.15 -15.43 -3.76
CA GLU A 88 1.33 -16.83 -4.12
C GLU A 88 1.18 -17.02 -5.63
N LYS A 89 0.22 -16.33 -6.23
CA LYS A 89 0.02 -16.43 -7.68
C LYS A 89 1.25 -15.93 -8.43
N LEU A 90 1.81 -14.83 -8.00
CA LEU A 90 3.01 -14.27 -8.64
C LEU A 90 4.20 -15.20 -8.49
N CYS A 91 4.37 -15.80 -7.32
CA CYS A 91 5.44 -16.78 -7.11
C CYS A 91 5.27 -17.96 -8.03
N LEU A 92 4.05 -18.46 -8.16
CA LEU A 92 3.77 -19.60 -9.02
C LEU A 92 4.02 -19.25 -10.49
N ASP A 93 3.55 -18.09 -10.92
CA ASP A 93 3.71 -17.65 -12.30
C ASP A 93 5.18 -17.49 -12.68
N LYS A 94 5.98 -16.96 -11.76
CA LYS A 94 7.40 -16.74 -12.02
C LYS A 94 8.26 -17.97 -11.72
N GLY A 95 7.68 -18.96 -11.07
CA GLY A 95 8.41 -20.18 -10.72
C GLY A 95 9.46 -19.96 -9.66
N VAL A 96 9.15 -19.18 -8.65
CA VAL A 96 10.10 -18.87 -7.57
C VAL A 96 9.51 -19.27 -6.23
N SER A 97 10.39 -19.63 -5.30
CA SER A 97 10.02 -19.94 -3.94
C SER A 97 9.96 -18.66 -3.09
N HIS A 98 9.35 -18.77 -1.92
CA HIS A 98 9.39 -17.68 -0.95
C HIS A 98 10.82 -17.30 -0.58
N TYR A 99 11.69 -18.31 -0.44
CA TYR A 99 13.09 -18.07 -0.13
C TYR A 99 13.75 -17.21 -1.22
N ARG A 100 13.48 -17.55 -2.48
CA ARG A 100 14.06 -16.81 -3.60
C ARG A 100 13.61 -15.36 -3.58
N VAL A 101 12.32 -15.11 -3.29
CA VAL A 101 11.82 -13.74 -3.20
C VAL A 101 12.53 -12.99 -2.07
N SER A 102 12.66 -13.62 -0.91
CA SER A 102 13.31 -12.96 0.22
C SER A 102 14.75 -12.61 -0.10
N MET A 103 15.47 -13.51 -0.76
CA MET A 103 16.85 -13.25 -1.14
C MET A 103 16.94 -12.09 -2.14
N ALA A 104 16.08 -12.10 -3.14
CA ALA A 104 16.10 -11.05 -4.18
C ALA A 104 15.73 -9.69 -3.60
N CYS A 105 14.81 -9.67 -2.64
CA CYS A 105 14.33 -8.42 -2.05
C CYS A 105 15.12 -7.97 -0.84
N GLY A 106 16.04 -8.81 -0.36
CA GLY A 106 16.94 -8.42 0.72
C GLY A 106 16.35 -8.51 2.12
N PHE A 107 15.41 -9.41 2.34
CA PHE A 107 14.87 -9.61 3.68
C PHE A 107 14.86 -11.10 4.04
N ASP A 108 14.59 -11.38 5.31
CA ASP A 108 14.61 -12.74 5.82
C ASP A 108 13.33 -13.47 5.42
N LYS A 109 13.47 -14.74 5.04
CA LYS A 109 12.30 -15.56 4.71
C LYS A 109 11.30 -15.61 5.86
N SER A 110 11.75 -15.50 7.09
CA SER A 110 10.86 -15.52 8.25
C SER A 110 9.84 -14.38 8.20
N ASN A 111 10.16 -13.27 7.53
CA ASN A 111 9.20 -12.19 7.34
C ASN A 111 7.99 -12.67 6.55
N ILE A 112 8.23 -13.44 5.47
CA ILE A 112 7.14 -13.96 4.65
C ILE A 112 6.28 -14.91 5.48
N SER A 113 6.90 -15.79 6.24
CA SER A 113 6.15 -16.71 7.09
C SER A 113 5.25 -15.96 8.06
N ARG A 114 5.78 -14.89 8.66
CA ARG A 114 4.99 -14.10 9.60
C ARG A 114 3.81 -13.42 8.93
N TRP A 115 4.00 -12.87 7.72
CA TRP A 115 2.88 -12.25 7.00
C TRP A 115 1.75 -13.24 6.81
N PHE A 116 2.08 -14.45 6.38
CA PHE A 116 1.07 -15.47 6.11
C PHE A 116 0.43 -16.00 7.38
N TYR A 117 1.26 -16.21 8.42
CA TYR A 117 0.78 -16.78 9.67
C TYR A 117 -0.09 -15.78 10.44
N LYS A 118 0.37 -14.54 10.56
CA LYS A 118 -0.31 -13.53 11.36
C LYS A 118 -1.26 -12.66 10.55
N LYS A 119 -1.24 -12.78 9.23
CA LYS A 119 -2.15 -12.07 8.34
C LYS A 119 -2.03 -10.56 8.45
N TYR A 120 -0.80 -10.05 8.46
CA TYR A 120 -0.57 -8.63 8.29
C TYR A 120 0.24 -8.37 7.03
N LEU A 121 0.26 -7.12 6.61
CA LEU A 121 0.92 -6.74 5.37
C LEU A 121 2.39 -6.40 5.60
N PRO A 122 3.23 -6.62 4.60
CA PRO A 122 4.61 -6.12 4.69
C PRO A 122 4.64 -4.62 4.83
N GLU A 123 5.70 -4.10 5.43
CA GLU A 123 5.92 -2.65 5.50
C GLU A 123 6.02 -2.07 4.09
N PRO A 124 5.72 -0.78 3.93
CA PRO A 124 5.70 -0.19 2.58
C PRO A 124 6.97 -0.38 1.77
N ASP A 125 8.15 -0.29 2.40
CA ASP A 125 9.40 -0.47 1.65
C ASP A 125 9.57 -1.92 1.19
N MET A 126 9.08 -2.87 1.97
CA MET A 126 9.11 -4.27 1.55
C MET A 126 8.13 -4.53 0.42
N LEU A 127 6.95 -3.91 0.48
CA LEU A 127 5.99 -4.00 -0.62
C LEU A 127 6.61 -3.48 -1.91
N ASP A 128 7.31 -2.35 -1.83
CA ASP A 128 7.96 -1.78 -3.01
C ASP A 128 9.00 -2.74 -3.58
N ALA A 129 9.79 -3.38 -2.72
CA ALA A 129 10.81 -4.32 -3.18
C ALA A 129 10.17 -5.53 -3.88
N ILE A 130 9.10 -6.05 -3.31
CA ILE A 130 8.38 -7.19 -3.90
C ILE A 130 7.81 -6.79 -5.26
N CYS A 131 7.21 -5.62 -5.33
CA CYS A 131 6.61 -5.13 -6.58
C CYS A 131 7.68 -4.95 -7.65
N GLU A 132 8.83 -4.45 -7.28
CA GLU A 132 9.93 -4.28 -8.24
C GLU A 132 10.42 -5.63 -8.74
N PHE A 133 10.52 -6.60 -7.83
CA PHE A 133 10.96 -7.95 -8.21
C PHE A 133 10.01 -8.60 -9.22
N PHE A 134 8.71 -8.47 -8.99
CA PHE A 134 7.71 -9.09 -9.87
C PHE A 134 7.30 -8.20 -11.04
N GLY A 135 7.65 -6.92 -11.02
CA GLY A 135 7.27 -6.00 -12.08
C GLY A 135 5.78 -5.69 -12.09
N VAL A 136 5.18 -5.50 -10.92
CA VAL A 136 3.75 -5.23 -10.83
C VAL A 136 3.50 -3.97 -10.01
N TYR A 137 2.31 -3.39 -10.18
CA TYR A 137 1.85 -2.29 -9.34
C TYR A 137 1.60 -2.76 -7.92
N VAL A 138 1.85 -1.88 -6.96
CA VAL A 138 1.58 -2.20 -5.57
C VAL A 138 0.09 -2.48 -5.35
N ASP A 139 -0.78 -1.78 -6.07
CA ASP A 139 -2.22 -2.01 -5.95
C ASP A 139 -2.63 -3.38 -6.48
N TYR A 140 -1.94 -3.87 -7.51
CA TYR A 140 -2.21 -5.24 -7.97
C TYR A 140 -1.83 -6.24 -6.86
N LEU A 141 -0.63 -6.07 -6.31
CA LEU A 141 -0.16 -6.98 -5.26
C LEU A 141 -1.10 -6.99 -4.06
N LEU A 142 -1.66 -5.83 -3.73
CA LEU A 142 -2.56 -5.71 -2.58
C LEU A 142 -4.00 -6.12 -2.89
N GLY A 143 -4.28 -6.54 -4.12
CA GLY A 143 -5.62 -6.96 -4.49
C GLY A 143 -6.57 -5.81 -4.76
N ARG A 144 -6.06 -4.57 -4.88
CA ARG A 144 -6.91 -3.40 -5.05
C ARG A 144 -7.29 -3.13 -6.51
N THR A 145 -6.48 -3.61 -7.44
CA THR A 145 -6.76 -3.47 -8.87
C THR A 145 -6.40 -4.78 -9.56
N ASP A 146 -6.94 -4.99 -10.76
CA ASP A 146 -6.63 -6.18 -11.53
C ASP A 146 -5.54 -5.95 -12.57
N TYR A 147 -5.04 -4.74 -12.67
CA TYR A 147 -3.98 -4.39 -13.63
C TYR A 147 -2.61 -4.62 -13.00
N ARG A 148 -1.83 -5.52 -13.62
CA ARG A 148 -0.50 -5.84 -13.10
C ARG A 148 0.50 -4.71 -13.29
N ASN A 149 0.41 -4.04 -14.45
CA ASN A 149 1.33 -2.96 -14.78
C ASN A 149 0.79 -2.16 -15.95
#